data_8925b98678fed0cdacd7fe772c2e564c
#
_entry.id   8925b98678fed0cdacd7fe772c2e564c
#
_cell.length_a   1.000
_cell.length_b   1.000
_cell.length_c   1.000
_cell.angle_alpha   90.00
_cell.angle_beta   90.00
_cell.angle_gamma   90.00
#
_symmetry.space_group_name_H-M   'P 1'
#
loop_
_entity.id
_entity.type
_entity.pdbx_description
1 polymer ?
#
loop_
_entity_poly.entity_id
_entity_poly.type
_entity_poly.pdbx_seq_one_letter_code
_entity_poly.pdbx_strand_id
1 'polypeptide(L)'
;MDINNKFKNTKSQFIYKSGLLSGYVAHRLDNNQNIKRYLCYPTLNPLGDEGLKLNSEIIQQRNITESLLDRYIFDSMFNESMEELHESQIYIHTYRGRSDGEWGEIYIAINILIPLTYEKLANFGEKRSFAIATEIEDMFQDICVAKDNAEKHLIEKLGNLKFKIMQFDNGRLSKTNNVVVNTIILKTGVSTTRLEW
;
A
#
# COMPACT_ATOMS: atom_id res chain seq x y z
N MET A 1 -8.21 37.96 16.54
CA MET A 1 -9.08 36.93 15.95
C MET A 1 -8.22 35.75 15.59
N ASP A 2 -8.31 34.68 16.35
CA ASP A 2 -7.33 33.57 16.37
C ASP A 2 -7.49 32.71 15.13
N ILE A 3 -6.51 32.75 14.25
CA ILE A 3 -6.50 31.99 12.97
C ILE A 3 -6.59 30.48 13.23
N ASN A 4 -6.15 30.01 14.40
CA ASN A 4 -6.22 28.61 14.80
C ASN A 4 -7.64 28.08 15.04
N ASN A 5 -8.63 28.95 15.18
CA ASN A 5 -10.03 28.54 15.41
C ASN A 5 -10.83 28.24 14.10
N LYS A 6 -10.33 28.67 12.93
CA LYS A 6 -11.02 28.47 11.66
C LYS A 6 -10.90 27.06 11.08
N PHE A 7 -9.90 26.27 11.51
CA PHE A 7 -9.66 24.90 11.03
C PHE A 7 -10.28 23.82 11.92
N LYS A 8 -11.12 24.20 12.89
CA LYS A 8 -11.79 23.27 13.81
C LYS A 8 -13.10 22.68 13.25
N ASN A 9 -13.29 22.69 11.93
CA ASN A 9 -14.51 22.18 11.32
C ASN A 9 -14.39 20.65 11.12
N THR A 10 -15.42 19.90 11.48
CA THR A 10 -15.49 18.43 11.35
C THR A 10 -15.11 17.92 9.97
N LYS A 11 -15.41 18.68 8.90
CA LYS A 11 -15.03 18.35 7.52
C LYS A 11 -13.52 18.38 7.27
N SER A 12 -12.78 19.30 7.88
CA SER A 12 -11.32 19.39 7.72
C SER A 12 -10.61 18.21 8.36
N GLN A 13 -11.14 17.67 9.44
CA GLN A 13 -10.60 16.48 10.08
C GLN A 13 -10.78 15.21 9.23
N PHE A 14 -11.93 15.08 8.54
CA PHE A 14 -12.17 13.96 7.63
C PHE A 14 -11.15 13.93 6.49
N ILE A 15 -10.90 15.08 5.83
CA ILE A 15 -9.91 15.22 4.76
C ILE A 15 -8.50 14.94 5.29
N TYR A 16 -8.16 15.49 6.45
CA TYR A 16 -6.87 15.24 7.09
C TYR A 16 -6.64 13.76 7.40
N LYS A 17 -7.65 13.08 7.99
CA LYS A 17 -7.59 11.64 8.27
C LYS A 17 -7.49 10.81 6.99
N SER A 18 -8.13 11.25 5.91
CA SER A 18 -8.03 10.58 4.60
C SER A 18 -6.59 10.58 4.07
N GLY A 19 -5.87 11.69 4.21
CA GLY A 19 -4.44 11.75 3.85
C GLY A 19 -3.55 10.91 4.76
N LEU A 20 -3.85 10.88 6.07
CA LEU A 20 -3.08 10.03 6.99
C LEU A 20 -3.25 8.53 6.72
N LEU A 21 -4.42 8.11 6.20
CA LEU A 21 -4.71 6.71 5.94
C LEU A 21 -3.90 6.13 4.80
N SER A 22 -3.69 6.86 3.70
CA SER A 22 -2.83 6.38 2.60
C SER A 22 -1.39 6.22 3.08
N GLY A 23 -0.86 7.19 3.82
CA GLY A 23 0.46 7.10 4.46
C GLY A 23 0.56 5.94 5.45
N TYR A 24 -0.49 5.68 6.25
CA TYR A 24 -0.53 4.51 7.14
C TYR A 24 -0.45 3.19 6.35
N VAL A 25 -1.22 3.07 5.28
CA VAL A 25 -1.18 1.87 4.42
C VAL A 25 0.21 1.72 3.81
N ALA A 26 0.81 2.79 3.27
CA ALA A 26 2.15 2.76 2.68
C ALA A 26 3.20 2.29 3.71
N HIS A 27 3.17 2.84 4.93
CA HIS A 27 4.07 2.43 6.01
C HIS A 27 3.89 0.95 6.39
N ARG A 28 2.65 0.46 6.46
CA ARG A 28 2.36 -0.95 6.71
C ARG A 28 2.97 -1.86 5.64
N LEU A 29 2.83 -1.51 4.36
CA LEU A 29 3.41 -2.27 3.26
C LEU A 29 4.94 -2.25 3.32
N ASP A 30 5.54 -1.11 3.65
CA ASP A 30 7.00 -0.98 3.80
C ASP A 30 7.55 -1.82 4.97
N ASN A 31 6.74 -2.14 5.97
CA ASN A 31 7.13 -3.01 7.08
C ASN A 31 6.93 -4.53 6.80
N ASN A 32 6.34 -4.91 5.65
CA ASN A 32 6.17 -6.30 5.27
C ASN A 32 7.37 -6.80 4.44
N GLN A 33 8.16 -7.73 5.03
CA GLN A 33 9.36 -8.26 4.38
C GLN A 33 9.07 -9.03 3.10
N ASN A 34 7.94 -9.75 3.01
CA ASN A 34 7.58 -10.47 1.80
C ASN A 34 7.28 -9.50 0.65
N ILE A 35 6.51 -8.44 0.92
CA ILE A 35 6.23 -7.38 -0.06
C ILE A 35 7.55 -6.73 -0.52
N LYS A 36 8.44 -6.36 0.41
CA LYS A 36 9.75 -5.79 0.07
C LYS A 36 10.52 -6.69 -0.88
N ARG A 37 10.56 -7.99 -0.59
CA ARG A 37 11.28 -8.96 -1.43
C ARG A 37 10.64 -9.14 -2.80
N TYR A 38 9.32 -9.15 -2.89
CA TYR A 38 8.62 -9.19 -4.18
C TYR A 38 8.90 -7.94 -5.04
N LEU A 39 9.06 -6.78 -4.43
CA LEU A 39 9.36 -5.53 -5.14
C LEU A 39 10.83 -5.44 -5.58
N CYS A 40 11.77 -5.79 -4.69
CA CYS A 40 13.20 -5.60 -4.92
C CYS A 40 13.85 -6.70 -5.75
N TYR A 41 13.34 -7.94 -5.70
CA TYR A 41 13.98 -9.08 -6.33
C TYR A 41 13.24 -9.56 -7.57
N PRO A 42 13.73 -9.26 -8.79
CA PRO A 42 13.10 -9.69 -10.05
C PRO A 42 13.35 -11.17 -10.37
N THR A 43 13.61 -12.00 -9.35
CA THR A 43 13.87 -13.44 -9.49
C THR A 43 12.58 -14.24 -9.50
N LEU A 44 12.63 -15.48 -9.99
CA LEU A 44 11.49 -16.40 -9.95
C LEU A 44 11.10 -16.83 -8.54
N ASN A 45 12.01 -16.75 -7.57
CA ASN A 45 11.79 -17.12 -6.18
C ASN A 45 12.25 -15.99 -5.23
N PRO A 46 11.54 -14.86 -5.15
CA PRO A 46 11.93 -13.73 -4.32
C PRO A 46 11.88 -14.03 -2.82
N LEU A 47 11.09 -15.03 -2.38
CA LEU A 47 11.01 -15.46 -0.98
C LEU A 47 11.96 -16.64 -0.66
N GLY A 48 12.75 -17.08 -1.61
CA GLY A 48 13.74 -18.16 -1.41
C GLY A 48 14.79 -17.80 -0.37
N ASP A 49 15.55 -18.81 0.02
CA ASP A 49 16.56 -18.70 1.07
C ASP A 49 17.66 -17.67 0.75
N GLU A 50 18.30 -17.17 1.82
CA GLU A 50 19.47 -16.31 1.72
C GLU A 50 20.55 -17.01 0.88
N GLY A 51 21.13 -16.30 -0.07
CA GLY A 51 22.30 -16.77 -0.77
C GLY A 51 22.12 -17.19 -2.21
N LEU A 52 21.06 -16.77 -2.90
CA LEU A 52 21.14 -16.71 -4.35
C LEU A 52 22.35 -15.84 -4.71
N LYS A 53 23.43 -16.50 -5.13
CA LYS A 53 24.66 -15.83 -5.54
C LYS A 53 24.69 -15.71 -7.06
N LEU A 54 24.79 -14.50 -7.55
CA LEU A 54 25.20 -14.24 -8.92
C LEU A 54 26.62 -13.70 -8.87
N ASN A 55 27.58 -14.35 -9.54
CA ASN A 55 28.99 -13.92 -9.58
C ASN A 55 29.63 -13.72 -8.19
N SER A 56 29.31 -14.61 -7.23
CA SER A 56 29.76 -14.54 -5.83
C SER A 56 29.15 -13.43 -4.97
N GLU A 57 28.26 -12.61 -5.48
CA GLU A 57 27.54 -11.61 -4.71
C GLU A 57 26.19 -12.14 -4.22
N ILE A 58 25.79 -11.72 -3.01
CA ILE A 58 24.46 -12.03 -2.47
C ILE A 58 23.48 -11.08 -3.16
N ILE A 59 22.68 -11.63 -4.07
CA ILE A 59 21.67 -10.84 -4.80
C ILE A 59 20.32 -10.78 -4.10
N GLN A 60 20.14 -11.58 -3.05
CA GLN A 60 18.88 -11.68 -2.34
C GLN A 60 19.13 -11.81 -0.84
N GLN A 61 18.56 -10.91 -0.06
CA GLN A 61 18.64 -10.91 1.40
C GLN A 61 17.29 -11.24 2.01
N ARG A 62 17.29 -11.97 3.13
CA ARG A 62 16.06 -12.31 3.84
C ARG A 62 15.36 -11.08 4.43
N ASN A 63 16.14 -10.17 4.99
CA ASN A 63 15.64 -8.95 5.59
C ASN A 63 16.14 -7.72 4.82
N ILE A 64 15.21 -6.95 4.27
CA ILE A 64 15.50 -5.66 3.64
C ILE A 64 15.25 -4.59 4.69
N THR A 65 16.31 -3.98 5.19
CA THR A 65 16.26 -2.96 6.26
C THR A 65 15.93 -1.57 5.73
N GLU A 66 16.25 -1.31 4.48
CA GLU A 66 15.96 -0.03 3.84
C GLU A 66 14.45 0.18 3.67
N SER A 67 14.00 1.43 3.82
CA SER A 67 12.65 1.81 3.45
C SER A 67 12.51 1.84 1.93
N LEU A 68 11.38 1.33 1.44
CA LEU A 68 11.01 1.35 0.03
C LEU A 68 10.04 2.47 -0.32
N LEU A 69 9.68 3.31 0.67
CA LEU A 69 8.86 4.51 0.44
C LEU A 69 9.57 5.45 -0.54
N ASP A 70 8.79 6.07 -1.42
CA ASP A 70 9.26 6.99 -2.48
C ASP A 70 10.20 6.37 -3.52
N ARG A 71 10.44 5.05 -3.45
CA ARG A 71 11.23 4.32 -4.45
C ARG A 71 10.44 3.21 -5.14
N TYR A 72 9.74 2.38 -4.36
CA TYR A 72 8.91 1.28 -4.84
C TYR A 72 7.48 1.37 -4.34
N ILE A 73 7.25 2.09 -3.23
CA ILE A 73 5.95 2.30 -2.61
C ILE A 73 5.68 3.80 -2.56
N PHE A 74 4.65 4.25 -3.25
CA PHE A 74 4.34 5.66 -3.43
C PHE A 74 2.97 5.98 -2.84
N ASP A 75 2.90 6.99 -1.97
CA ASP A 75 1.64 7.59 -1.49
C ASP A 75 1.14 8.62 -2.49
N SER A 76 0.78 8.14 -3.68
CA SER A 76 0.32 8.97 -4.79
C SER A 76 -0.45 8.15 -5.82
N MET A 77 -1.14 8.82 -6.74
CA MET A 77 -1.72 8.17 -7.92
C MET A 77 -0.61 7.83 -8.91
N PHE A 78 -0.72 6.67 -9.56
CA PHE A 78 0.18 6.34 -10.67
C PHE A 78 -0.23 7.05 -11.96
N ASN A 79 0.74 7.23 -12.84
CA ASN A 79 0.49 7.83 -14.15
C ASN A 79 0.07 6.74 -15.15
N GLU A 80 -1.20 6.72 -15.55
CA GLU A 80 -1.74 5.77 -16.54
C GLU A 80 -1.11 5.89 -17.94
N SER A 81 -0.46 7.01 -18.23
CA SER A 81 0.28 7.22 -19.49
C SER A 81 1.71 6.70 -19.44
N MET A 82 2.13 6.02 -18.39
CA MET A 82 3.44 5.40 -18.28
C MET A 82 3.63 4.39 -19.42
N GLU A 83 4.68 4.56 -20.22
CA GLU A 83 4.98 3.70 -21.37
C GLU A 83 5.88 2.54 -20.99
N GLU A 84 6.75 2.73 -20.02
CA GLU A 84 7.69 1.71 -19.55
C GLU A 84 7.73 1.65 -18.02
N LEU A 85 7.83 0.45 -17.49
CA LEU A 85 8.08 0.16 -16.10
C LEU A 85 9.17 -0.88 -16.01
N HIS A 86 10.29 -0.52 -15.39
CA HIS A 86 11.47 -1.40 -15.26
C HIS A 86 11.51 -2.16 -13.94
N GLU A 87 10.79 -1.69 -12.93
CA GLU A 87 10.77 -2.24 -11.57
C GLU A 87 9.33 -2.40 -11.09
N SER A 88 9.10 -3.37 -10.19
CA SER A 88 7.79 -3.54 -9.55
C SER A 88 7.51 -2.37 -8.61
N GLN A 89 6.31 -1.81 -8.64
CA GLN A 89 5.93 -0.63 -7.85
C GLN A 89 4.52 -0.76 -7.28
N ILE A 90 4.28 -0.08 -6.17
CA ILE A 90 2.95 0.04 -5.55
C ILE A 90 2.61 1.51 -5.39
N TYR A 91 1.42 1.89 -5.82
CA TYR A 91 0.86 3.23 -5.66
C TYR A 91 -0.38 3.19 -4.78
N ILE A 92 -0.44 4.06 -3.79
CA ILE A 92 -1.49 4.10 -2.80
C ILE A 92 -2.09 5.50 -2.79
N HIS A 93 -3.40 5.60 -2.88
CA HIS A 93 -4.06 6.90 -2.79
C HIS A 93 -5.49 6.76 -2.27
N THR A 94 -6.00 7.82 -1.68
CA THR A 94 -7.41 7.90 -1.33
C THR A 94 -8.23 8.02 -2.61
N TYR A 95 -8.99 6.96 -2.91
CA TYR A 95 -9.81 6.88 -4.12
C TYR A 95 -11.12 7.64 -3.96
N ARG A 96 -11.78 7.49 -2.80
CA ARG A 96 -13.07 8.09 -2.51
C ARG A 96 -13.26 8.25 -1.01
N GLY A 97 -13.97 9.29 -0.60
CA GLY A 97 -14.41 9.48 0.77
C GLY A 97 -15.84 9.98 0.83
N ARG A 98 -16.62 9.50 1.78
CA ARG A 98 -17.96 9.97 2.09
C ARG A 98 -18.09 10.16 3.59
N SER A 99 -18.58 11.31 4.02
CA SER A 99 -18.83 11.61 5.43
C SER A 99 -20.31 11.91 5.63
N ASP A 100 -20.88 11.33 6.67
CA ASP A 100 -22.25 11.53 7.09
C ASP A 100 -22.25 11.83 8.60
N GLY A 101 -22.17 13.12 8.93
CA GLY A 101 -22.14 13.59 10.31
C GLY A 101 -20.89 13.15 11.08
N GLU A 102 -21.04 12.26 12.07
CA GLU A 102 -20.00 11.83 13.00
C GLU A 102 -19.09 10.72 12.44
N TRP A 103 -19.49 10.08 11.36
CA TRP A 103 -18.75 8.99 10.73
C TRP A 103 -18.48 9.27 9.26
N GLY A 104 -17.39 8.77 8.78
CA GLY A 104 -17.03 8.78 7.39
C GLY A 104 -16.50 7.44 6.91
N GLU A 105 -16.72 7.16 5.65
CA GLU A 105 -16.15 6.01 4.93
C GLU A 105 -15.07 6.50 4.00
N ILE A 106 -13.92 5.86 4.04
CA ILE A 106 -12.78 6.17 3.17
C ILE A 106 -12.41 4.91 2.40
N TYR A 107 -12.20 5.10 1.11
CA TYR A 107 -11.77 4.07 0.19
C TYR A 107 -10.35 4.40 -0.28
N ILE A 108 -9.45 3.44 -0.16
CA ILE A 108 -8.05 3.56 -0.54
C ILE A 108 -7.81 2.58 -1.68
N ALA A 109 -7.29 3.07 -2.78
CA ALA A 109 -6.81 2.25 -3.88
C ALA A 109 -5.33 1.92 -3.68
N ILE A 110 -5.01 0.64 -3.81
CA ILE A 110 -3.64 0.12 -3.85
C ILE A 110 -3.45 -0.47 -5.25
N ASN A 111 -2.61 0.15 -6.05
CA ASN A 111 -2.29 -0.30 -7.40
C ASN A 111 -0.91 -0.96 -7.40
N ILE A 112 -0.87 -2.24 -7.70
CA ILE A 112 0.34 -3.06 -7.80
C ILE A 112 0.70 -3.14 -9.28
N LEU A 113 1.82 -2.54 -9.66
CA LEU A 113 2.33 -2.49 -11.03
C LEU A 113 3.54 -3.42 -11.14
N ILE A 114 3.45 -4.43 -11.99
CA ILE A 114 4.51 -5.40 -12.21
C ILE A 114 4.87 -5.45 -13.69
N PRO A 115 6.16 -5.26 -14.06
CA PRO A 115 6.61 -5.56 -15.40
C PRO A 115 6.27 -7.00 -15.78
N LEU A 116 5.73 -7.22 -16.97
CA LEU A 116 5.30 -8.57 -17.39
C LEU A 116 6.43 -9.61 -17.33
N THR A 117 7.67 -9.15 -17.52
CA THR A 117 8.89 -9.98 -17.40
C THR A 117 9.13 -10.53 -16.00
N TYR A 118 8.59 -9.85 -14.95
CA TYR A 118 8.76 -10.23 -13.55
C TYR A 118 7.51 -10.85 -12.94
N GLU A 119 6.42 -10.95 -13.70
CA GLU A 119 5.12 -11.41 -13.20
C GLU A 119 5.14 -12.90 -12.81
N LYS A 120 5.89 -13.72 -13.53
CA LYS A 120 5.96 -15.17 -13.29
C LYS A 120 6.82 -15.49 -12.06
N LEU A 121 6.32 -16.36 -11.18
CA LEU A 121 7.08 -16.99 -10.08
C LEU A 121 7.46 -18.44 -10.41
N ALA A 122 8.33 -19.04 -9.57
CA ALA A 122 8.86 -20.39 -9.78
C ALA A 122 7.78 -21.45 -9.73
N ASN A 123 6.80 -21.29 -8.85
CA ASN A 123 5.72 -22.25 -8.69
C ASN A 123 4.75 -22.15 -9.87
N PHE A 124 4.23 -23.30 -10.29
CA PHE A 124 3.32 -23.35 -11.43
C PHE A 124 2.04 -22.53 -11.18
N GLY A 125 1.79 -21.58 -12.07
CA GLY A 125 0.60 -20.73 -12.02
C GLY A 125 0.68 -19.55 -11.05
N GLU A 126 1.71 -19.45 -10.22
CA GLU A 126 1.88 -18.31 -9.34
C GLU A 126 2.32 -17.06 -10.09
N LYS A 127 1.74 -15.95 -9.71
CA LYS A 127 2.02 -14.62 -10.25
C LYS A 127 2.40 -13.68 -9.12
N ARG A 128 3.41 -12.87 -9.37
CA ARG A 128 3.95 -11.91 -8.40
C ARG A 128 2.90 -10.91 -7.94
N SER A 129 2.12 -10.37 -8.85
CA SER A 129 1.08 -9.40 -8.53
C SER A 129 -0.01 -9.99 -7.61
N PHE A 130 -0.37 -11.27 -7.80
CA PHE A 130 -1.30 -11.96 -6.91
C PHE A 130 -0.68 -12.30 -5.56
N ALA A 131 0.60 -12.69 -5.53
CA ALA A 131 1.30 -12.95 -4.28
C ALA A 131 1.38 -11.70 -3.40
N ILE A 132 1.70 -10.54 -3.99
CA ILE A 132 1.66 -9.25 -3.28
C ILE A 132 0.23 -8.92 -2.83
N ALA A 133 -0.77 -9.16 -3.68
CA ALA A 133 -2.17 -8.91 -3.32
C ALA A 133 -2.63 -9.76 -2.13
N THR A 134 -2.21 -11.03 -2.06
CA THR A 134 -2.48 -11.93 -0.93
C THR A 134 -1.82 -11.43 0.36
N GLU A 135 -0.57 -10.99 0.30
CA GLU A 135 0.10 -10.38 1.46
C GLU A 135 -0.65 -9.14 1.97
N ILE A 136 -1.15 -8.31 1.06
CA ILE A 136 -1.97 -7.15 1.41
C ILE A 136 -3.29 -7.58 2.05
N GLU A 137 -3.95 -8.59 1.49
CA GLU A 137 -5.19 -9.14 2.05
C GLU A 137 -4.97 -9.60 3.48
N ASP A 138 -3.96 -10.42 3.72
CA ASP A 138 -3.63 -10.95 5.06
C ASP A 138 -3.32 -9.83 6.07
N MET A 139 -2.70 -8.75 5.62
CA MET A 139 -2.37 -7.60 6.48
C MET A 139 -3.58 -6.79 6.93
N PHE A 140 -4.66 -6.76 6.15
CA PHE A 140 -5.80 -5.88 6.36
C PHE A 140 -7.12 -6.62 6.63
N GLN A 141 -7.12 -7.94 6.77
CA GLN A 141 -8.32 -8.72 7.13
C GLN A 141 -8.80 -8.48 8.57
N ASP A 142 -7.88 -8.18 9.48
CA ASP A 142 -8.17 -8.02 10.90
C ASP A 142 -8.10 -6.57 11.37
N ILE A 143 -8.43 -6.34 12.65
CA ILE A 143 -8.23 -5.06 13.31
C ILE A 143 -6.74 -4.74 13.31
N CYS A 144 -6.40 -3.58 12.75
CA CYS A 144 -5.01 -3.15 12.69
C CYS A 144 -4.47 -2.84 14.10
N VAL A 145 -3.58 -3.69 14.57
CA VAL A 145 -2.81 -3.47 15.80
C VAL A 145 -1.47 -2.83 15.42
N ALA A 146 -1.06 -1.79 16.15
CA ALA A 146 0.22 -1.12 15.92
C ALA A 146 1.39 -2.09 16.08
N LYS A 147 2.28 -2.14 15.10
CA LYS A 147 3.50 -2.94 15.12
C LYS A 147 4.72 -2.17 15.62
N ASP A 148 4.67 -0.85 15.52
CA ASP A 148 5.73 0.05 15.97
C ASP A 148 5.17 1.38 16.53
N ASN A 149 6.07 2.25 16.98
CA ASN A 149 5.69 3.54 17.57
C ASN A 149 5.09 4.51 16.54
N ALA A 150 5.51 4.45 15.28
CA ALA A 150 4.97 5.30 14.22
C ALA A 150 3.52 4.89 13.91
N GLU A 151 3.26 3.59 13.75
CA GLU A 151 1.90 3.07 13.59
C GLU A 151 1.02 3.39 14.80
N LYS A 152 1.54 3.27 16.03
CA LYS A 152 0.80 3.60 17.25
C LYS A 152 0.31 5.05 17.21
N HIS A 153 1.19 5.98 16.88
CA HIS A 153 0.84 7.40 16.78
C HIS A 153 -0.21 7.67 15.67
N LEU A 154 -0.12 6.97 14.54
CA LEU A 154 -1.11 7.09 13.46
C LEU A 154 -2.47 6.51 13.89
N ILE A 155 -2.49 5.34 14.52
CA ILE A 155 -3.72 4.71 15.02
C ILE A 155 -4.38 5.55 16.11
N GLU A 156 -3.63 6.17 17.00
CA GLU A 156 -4.16 7.11 18.01
C GLU A 156 -4.91 8.28 17.37
N LYS A 157 -4.41 8.78 16.23
CA LYS A 157 -5.06 9.85 15.48
C LYS A 157 -6.26 9.39 14.65
N LEU A 158 -6.22 8.20 14.12
CA LEU A 158 -7.23 7.66 13.21
C LEU A 158 -8.35 6.93 13.94
N GLY A 159 -8.08 6.41 15.14
CA GLY A 159 -8.95 5.52 15.90
C GLY A 159 -8.74 4.05 15.52
N ASN A 160 -9.57 3.17 16.07
CA ASN A 160 -9.52 1.73 15.77
C ASN A 160 -9.83 1.49 14.29
N LEU A 161 -8.81 1.19 13.51
CA LEU A 161 -8.95 0.93 12.09
C LEU A 161 -9.32 -0.53 11.84
N LYS A 162 -10.41 -0.71 11.10
CA LYS A 162 -10.80 -1.99 10.54
C LYS A 162 -10.99 -1.79 9.03
N PHE A 163 -10.17 -2.47 8.27
CA PHE A 163 -10.29 -2.44 6.82
C PHE A 163 -11.17 -3.60 6.33
N LYS A 164 -11.78 -3.37 5.17
CA LYS A 164 -12.49 -4.37 4.40
C LYS A 164 -12.05 -4.24 2.94
N ILE A 165 -11.66 -5.36 2.35
CA ILE A 165 -11.42 -5.42 0.92
C ILE A 165 -12.76 -5.37 0.20
N MET A 166 -12.93 -4.40 -0.68
CA MET A 166 -14.16 -4.17 -1.42
C MET A 166 -14.10 -4.67 -2.85
N GLN A 167 -12.92 -4.63 -3.45
CA GLN A 167 -12.74 -4.94 -4.86
C GLN A 167 -11.30 -5.35 -5.11
N PHE A 168 -11.13 -6.29 -6.03
CA PHE A 168 -9.87 -6.69 -6.60
C PHE A 168 -10.02 -6.77 -8.12
N ASP A 169 -9.24 -5.97 -8.84
CA ASP A 169 -9.23 -5.94 -10.30
C ASP A 169 -7.84 -6.32 -10.81
N ASN A 170 -7.82 -7.10 -11.87
CA ASN A 170 -6.60 -7.46 -12.59
C ASN A 170 -6.71 -6.95 -14.03
N GLY A 171 -5.71 -6.22 -14.46
CA GLY A 171 -5.66 -5.65 -15.80
C GLY A 171 -4.25 -5.45 -16.32
N ARG A 172 -4.16 -4.74 -17.41
CA ARG A 172 -2.89 -4.28 -18.00
C ARG A 172 -2.99 -2.79 -18.27
N LEU A 173 -1.88 -2.09 -18.18
CA LEU A 173 -1.83 -0.69 -18.64
C LEU A 173 -2.18 -0.64 -20.13
N SER A 174 -3.15 0.21 -20.45
CA SER A 174 -3.79 0.27 -21.79
C SER A 174 -2.83 0.60 -22.92
N LYS A 175 -1.71 1.28 -22.64
CA LYS A 175 -0.77 1.72 -23.66
C LYS A 175 0.38 0.76 -23.95
N THR A 176 0.80 -0.08 -23.01
CA THR A 176 2.03 -0.84 -23.18
C THR A 176 1.85 -2.36 -23.24
N ASN A 177 0.76 -2.89 -22.74
CA ASN A 177 0.55 -4.35 -22.52
C ASN A 177 1.69 -5.05 -21.75
N ASN A 178 2.76 -4.34 -21.38
CA ASN A 178 3.96 -4.88 -20.75
C ASN A 178 3.94 -4.75 -19.23
N VAL A 179 2.92 -4.11 -18.68
CA VAL A 179 2.74 -3.91 -17.25
C VAL A 179 1.41 -4.51 -16.80
N VAL A 180 1.49 -5.44 -15.86
CA VAL A 180 0.31 -5.95 -15.14
C VAL A 180 -0.04 -4.95 -14.05
N VAL A 181 -1.33 -4.64 -13.91
CA VAL A 181 -1.87 -3.79 -12.85
C VAL A 181 -2.90 -4.57 -12.08
N ASN A 182 -2.66 -4.76 -10.78
CA ASN A 182 -3.67 -5.26 -9.86
C ASN A 182 -4.10 -4.12 -8.95
N THR A 183 -5.38 -3.87 -8.87
CA THR A 183 -5.96 -2.83 -8.01
C THR A 183 -6.75 -3.48 -6.88
N ILE A 184 -6.43 -3.11 -5.64
CA ILE A 184 -7.16 -3.50 -4.44
C ILE A 184 -7.83 -2.24 -3.90
N ILE A 185 -9.11 -2.30 -3.62
CA ILE A 185 -9.83 -1.24 -2.95
C ILE A 185 -10.09 -1.66 -1.50
N LEU A 186 -9.44 -0.95 -0.57
CA LEU A 186 -9.70 -1.05 0.86
C LEU A 186 -10.74 -0.02 1.28
N LYS A 187 -11.66 -0.42 2.14
CA LYS A 187 -12.62 0.47 2.79
C LYS A 187 -12.39 0.47 4.29
N THR A 188 -12.41 1.64 4.92
CA THR A 188 -12.42 1.78 6.38
C THR A 188 -13.38 2.87 6.82
N GLY A 189 -13.89 2.74 8.05
CA GLY A 189 -14.65 3.79 8.73
C GLY A 189 -13.73 4.64 9.59
N VAL A 190 -13.95 5.95 9.60
CA VAL A 190 -13.26 6.86 10.52
C VAL A 190 -14.27 7.74 11.24
N SER A 191 -14.03 7.98 12.54
CA SER A 191 -14.78 9.00 13.25
C SER A 191 -14.41 10.37 12.72
N THR A 192 -15.43 11.19 12.44
CA THR A 192 -15.24 12.59 12.05
C THR A 192 -15.26 13.51 13.27
N THR A 193 -15.60 12.97 14.45
CA THR A 193 -15.60 13.72 15.70
C THR A 193 -14.17 14.14 16.06
N ARG A 194 -14.10 15.30 16.68
CA ARG A 194 -12.89 15.99 17.07
C ARG A 194 -12.07 15.13 18.04
N LEU A 195 -10.81 14.88 17.72
CA LEU A 195 -9.84 14.52 18.74
C LEU A 195 -9.58 15.79 19.56
N GLU A 196 -9.96 15.80 20.82
CA GLU A 196 -9.46 16.80 21.76
C GLU A 196 -7.99 16.49 22.01
N TRP A 197 -7.16 17.49 21.72
CA TRP A 197 -5.70 17.45 21.97
C TRP A 197 -5.41 17.95 23.36
#